data_9b45a57f4029e963075ee16b2879df25
#
_entry.id   9b45a57f4029e963075ee16b2879df25
#
_cell.length_a   1.000
_cell.length_b   1.000
_cell.length_c   1.000
_cell.angle_alpha   90.00
_cell.angle_beta   90.00
_cell.angle_gamma   90.00
#
_symmetry.space_group_name_H-M   'P 1'
#
loop_
_entity.id
_entity.type
_entity.pdbx_description
1 polymer ?
#
loop_
_entity_poly.entity_id
_entity_poly.type
_entity_poly.pdbx_seq_one_letter_code
_entity_poly.pdbx_strand_id
1 'polypeptide(L)'
;KDAMSEIERLNPKPGSSFTNNLRSIEHVVPDFTIKIIDGELELTLNGRNAPELHISKSYNEMLQGYKVSKDKSKAQKDAVLFIKQKLDAAKWFIEAIKQRQQTLYITMSAIMHYQKAYFLSGDEEQLRPMILKDIADKIEMDVSTVSRVANSKYVNTPYGTKLIKEFFSESMTNDQGEEVSTREIKSILKTVISEENKKKPLTDEKLATILKEKGYPIARRTVAKYREQLDFPVARLRKEI
;
A
#
# COMPACT_ATOMS: atom_id res chain seq x y z
N LYS A 1 -47.12 39.84 -10.13
CA LYS A 1 -45.99 39.35 -10.99
C LYS A 1 -44.75 39.15 -10.17
N ASP A 2 -44.43 40.03 -9.23
CA ASP A 2 -43.16 39.97 -8.44
C ASP A 2 -43.14 38.75 -7.50
N ALA A 3 -44.29 38.41 -6.88
CA ALA A 3 -44.38 37.22 -6.03
C ALA A 3 -44.16 35.89 -6.80
N MET A 4 -44.59 35.82 -8.07
CA MET A 4 -44.39 34.65 -8.92
C MET A 4 -42.90 34.49 -9.29
N SER A 5 -42.20 35.59 -9.57
CA SER A 5 -40.78 35.54 -9.88
C SER A 5 -39.91 35.20 -8.66
N GLU A 6 -40.36 35.53 -7.45
CA GLU A 6 -39.73 35.13 -6.21
C GLU A 6 -39.91 33.63 -5.95
N ILE A 7 -41.13 33.10 -6.19
CA ILE A 7 -41.43 31.65 -6.03
C ILE A 7 -40.64 30.80 -7.04
N GLU A 8 -40.47 31.27 -8.28
CA GLU A 8 -39.64 30.59 -9.30
C GLU A 8 -38.16 30.51 -8.93
N ARG A 9 -37.66 31.45 -8.14
CA ARG A 9 -36.27 31.43 -7.65
C ARG A 9 -36.03 30.51 -6.45
N LEU A 10 -37.13 30.13 -5.75
CA LEU A 10 -37.01 29.25 -4.60
C LEU A 10 -36.60 27.82 -5.03
N ASN A 11 -35.70 27.24 -4.29
CA ASN A 11 -35.27 25.87 -4.52
C ASN A 11 -36.46 24.93 -4.20
N PRO A 12 -36.99 24.14 -5.18
CA PRO A 12 -38.10 23.22 -4.97
C PRO A 12 -37.81 22.09 -3.96
N LYS A 13 -36.57 21.92 -3.57
CA LYS A 13 -36.14 20.98 -2.55
C LYS A 13 -35.30 21.71 -1.48
N PRO A 14 -35.97 22.48 -0.59
CA PRO A 14 -35.31 23.18 0.50
C PRO A 14 -34.68 22.15 1.46
N GLY A 15 -33.54 21.87 1.58
CA GLY A 15 -32.87 20.84 2.39
C GLY A 15 -31.97 19.93 1.59
N SER A 16 -31.99 20.02 0.25
CA SER A 16 -31.00 19.30 -0.57
C SER A 16 -29.55 19.71 -0.28
N SER A 17 -29.34 20.94 0.22
CA SER A 17 -28.03 21.42 0.70
C SER A 17 -27.63 20.82 2.05
N PHE A 18 -28.59 20.35 2.86
CA PHE A 18 -28.35 19.68 4.14
C PHE A 18 -28.26 18.15 4.00
N THR A 19 -28.77 17.59 2.90
CA THR A 19 -28.54 16.18 2.55
C THR A 19 -27.15 15.94 1.97
N ASN A 20 -26.25 16.93 2.08
CA ASN A 20 -24.88 16.78 1.66
C ASN A 20 -24.22 15.62 2.39
N ASN A 21 -23.96 14.60 1.58
CA ASN A 21 -22.89 13.64 1.83
C ASN A 21 -22.97 12.90 3.17
N LEU A 22 -24.03 12.17 3.41
CA LEU A 22 -23.86 10.85 3.98
C LEU A 22 -23.06 10.06 2.93
N ARG A 23 -21.75 10.39 2.79
CA ARG A 23 -20.79 9.46 2.19
C ARG A 23 -21.03 8.18 2.99
N SER A 24 -21.54 7.16 2.34
CA SER A 24 -21.59 5.83 2.93
C SER A 24 -20.18 5.57 3.45
N ILE A 25 -20.05 5.47 4.77
CA ILE A 25 -18.76 5.14 5.39
C ILE A 25 -18.46 3.74 4.87
N GLU A 26 -17.58 3.65 3.87
CA GLU A 26 -17.11 2.37 3.38
C GLU A 26 -16.39 1.68 4.54
N HIS A 27 -17.00 0.63 5.07
CA HIS A 27 -16.43 -0.14 6.14
C HIS A 27 -15.30 -1.01 5.56
N VAL A 28 -14.08 -0.53 5.67
CA VAL A 28 -12.89 -1.26 5.22
C VAL A 28 -12.55 -2.37 6.21
N VAL A 29 -12.57 -3.61 5.75
CA VAL A 29 -12.08 -4.75 6.53
C VAL A 29 -10.57 -4.90 6.26
N PRO A 30 -9.69 -4.71 7.26
CA PRO A 30 -8.25 -4.80 7.07
C PRO A 30 -7.83 -6.24 6.75
N ASP A 31 -6.86 -6.38 5.84
CA ASP A 31 -6.27 -7.66 5.48
C ASP A 31 -5.22 -8.13 6.49
N PHE A 32 -4.57 -7.18 7.15
CA PHE A 32 -3.51 -7.41 8.13
C PHE A 32 -3.83 -6.69 9.45
N THR A 33 -3.34 -7.26 10.54
CA THR A 33 -3.35 -6.61 11.85
C THR A 33 -1.96 -6.66 12.45
N ILE A 34 -1.45 -5.51 12.86
CA ILE A 34 -0.20 -5.36 13.61
C ILE A 34 -0.55 -5.03 15.04
N LYS A 35 0.02 -5.77 15.98
CA LYS A 35 -0.08 -5.54 17.42
C LYS A 35 1.31 -5.34 18.00
N ILE A 36 1.38 -4.60 19.09
CA ILE A 36 2.59 -4.45 19.91
C ILE A 36 2.39 -5.31 21.15
N ILE A 37 3.23 -6.33 21.29
CA ILE A 37 3.21 -7.24 22.45
C ILE A 37 4.62 -7.23 23.04
N ASP A 38 4.74 -6.84 24.31
CA ASP A 38 6.02 -6.75 25.03
C ASP A 38 7.11 -5.94 24.30
N GLY A 39 6.70 -4.91 23.54
CA GLY A 39 7.61 -4.07 22.75
C GLY A 39 8.04 -4.66 21.41
N GLU A 40 7.51 -5.83 21.04
CA GLU A 40 7.71 -6.44 19.73
C GLU A 40 6.46 -6.30 18.85
N LEU A 41 6.69 -6.30 17.54
CA LEU A 41 5.62 -6.21 16.54
C LEU A 41 5.19 -7.60 16.12
N GLU A 42 3.93 -7.91 16.32
CA GLU A 42 3.29 -9.13 15.85
C GLU A 42 2.40 -8.83 14.64
N LEU A 43 2.63 -9.54 13.54
CA LEU A 43 1.84 -9.43 12.31
C LEU A 43 0.91 -10.64 12.19
N THR A 44 -0.39 -10.38 12.08
CA THR A 44 -1.39 -11.40 11.81
C THR A 44 -2.14 -11.10 10.51
N LEU A 45 -2.40 -12.15 9.71
CA LEU A 45 -3.24 -12.08 8.51
C LEU A 45 -4.70 -12.33 8.90
N ASN A 46 -5.64 -11.59 8.29
CA ASN A 46 -7.05 -11.80 8.55
C ASN A 46 -7.52 -13.16 8.01
N GLY A 47 -7.98 -14.03 8.90
CA GLY A 47 -8.41 -15.40 8.57
C GLY A 47 -9.58 -15.47 7.56
N ARG A 48 -10.39 -14.41 7.42
CA ARG A 48 -11.43 -14.36 6.39
C ARG A 48 -10.88 -14.35 4.96
N ASN A 49 -9.66 -13.84 4.76
CA ASN A 49 -8.99 -13.83 3.47
C ASN A 49 -8.26 -15.14 3.16
N ALA A 50 -8.24 -16.05 4.10
CA ALA A 50 -7.44 -17.28 4.06
C ALA A 50 -8.20 -18.46 4.70
N PRO A 51 -9.34 -18.90 4.14
CA PRO A 51 -10.04 -20.06 4.67
C PRO A 51 -9.14 -21.29 4.58
N GLU A 52 -9.13 -22.10 5.63
CA GLU A 52 -8.48 -23.40 5.58
C GLU A 52 -9.23 -24.32 4.61
N LEU A 53 -8.56 -24.64 3.53
CA LEU A 53 -9.10 -25.51 2.49
C LEU A 53 -8.56 -26.92 2.69
N HIS A 54 -9.47 -27.87 2.78
CA HIS A 54 -9.13 -29.29 2.88
C HIS A 54 -9.80 -30.10 1.76
N ILE A 55 -9.10 -31.10 1.26
CA ILE A 55 -9.69 -32.06 0.35
C ILE A 55 -10.53 -33.03 1.17
N SER A 56 -11.78 -33.27 0.76
CA SER A 56 -12.67 -34.22 1.43
C SER A 56 -12.03 -35.62 1.48
N LYS A 57 -12.04 -36.23 2.67
CA LYS A 57 -11.51 -37.58 2.89
C LYS A 57 -12.17 -38.60 2.00
N SER A 58 -13.46 -38.44 1.71
CA SER A 58 -14.24 -39.37 0.86
C SER A 58 -13.64 -39.58 -0.53
N TYR A 59 -13.05 -38.54 -1.14
CA TYR A 59 -12.38 -38.67 -2.44
C TYR A 59 -11.07 -39.47 -2.35
N ASN A 60 -10.33 -39.34 -1.25
CA ASN A 60 -9.12 -40.11 -1.02
C ASN A 60 -9.46 -41.61 -0.75
N GLU A 61 -10.49 -41.86 0.02
CA GLU A 61 -11.01 -43.25 0.29
C GLU A 61 -11.52 -43.88 -0.99
N MET A 62 -12.24 -43.14 -1.82
CA MET A 62 -12.72 -43.60 -3.12
C MET A 62 -11.56 -44.03 -4.03
N LEU A 63 -10.48 -43.25 -4.10
CA LEU A 63 -9.27 -43.60 -4.84
C LEU A 63 -8.57 -44.84 -4.27
N GLN A 64 -8.52 -44.99 -2.95
CA GLN A 64 -7.93 -46.15 -2.33
C GLN A 64 -8.77 -47.42 -2.61
N GLY A 65 -10.09 -47.32 -2.52
CA GLY A 65 -11.01 -48.39 -2.86
C GLY A 65 -10.83 -48.88 -4.31
N TYR A 66 -10.65 -47.99 -5.26
CA TYR A 66 -10.39 -48.33 -6.66
C TYR A 66 -9.01 -48.95 -6.90
N LYS A 67 -8.00 -48.60 -6.10
CA LYS A 67 -6.67 -49.25 -6.19
C LYS A 67 -6.68 -50.69 -5.73
N VAL A 68 -7.57 -51.02 -4.80
CA VAL A 68 -7.71 -52.38 -4.22
C VAL A 68 -8.59 -53.30 -5.08
N SER A 69 -9.54 -52.74 -5.83
CA SER A 69 -10.41 -53.52 -6.71
C SER A 69 -9.63 -54.14 -7.87
N LYS A 70 -9.72 -55.48 -8.04
CA LYS A 70 -9.03 -56.25 -9.09
C LYS A 70 -9.69 -56.13 -10.46
N ASP A 71 -10.96 -55.78 -10.55
CA ASP A 71 -11.70 -55.62 -11.79
C ASP A 71 -11.46 -54.21 -12.39
N LYS A 72 -10.70 -54.16 -13.46
CA LYS A 72 -10.35 -52.94 -14.19
C LYS A 72 -11.17 -52.83 -15.48
N SER A 73 -12.48 -52.62 -15.36
CA SER A 73 -13.29 -52.27 -16.54
C SER A 73 -12.85 -50.93 -17.11
N LYS A 74 -13.05 -50.69 -18.43
CA LYS A 74 -12.66 -49.46 -19.12
C LYS A 74 -13.35 -48.27 -18.46
N ALA A 75 -14.63 -48.37 -18.14
CA ALA A 75 -15.40 -47.32 -17.46
C ALA A 75 -14.85 -46.97 -16.07
N GLN A 76 -14.33 -47.93 -15.31
CA GLN A 76 -13.70 -47.70 -14.01
C GLN A 76 -12.36 -46.98 -14.15
N LYS A 77 -11.56 -47.30 -15.17
CA LYS A 77 -10.31 -46.60 -15.45
C LYS A 77 -10.56 -45.12 -15.78
N ASP A 78 -11.57 -44.85 -16.61
CA ASP A 78 -11.95 -43.48 -16.98
C ASP A 78 -12.47 -42.67 -15.77
N ALA A 79 -13.27 -43.34 -14.88
CA ALA A 79 -13.72 -42.73 -13.64
C ALA A 79 -12.55 -42.38 -12.68
N VAL A 80 -11.59 -43.30 -12.52
CA VAL A 80 -10.38 -43.07 -11.71
C VAL A 80 -9.53 -41.92 -12.27
N LEU A 81 -9.36 -41.87 -13.59
CA LEU A 81 -8.64 -40.79 -14.26
C LEU A 81 -9.31 -39.43 -13.99
N PHE A 82 -10.64 -39.37 -14.12
CA PHE A 82 -11.43 -38.19 -13.84
C PHE A 82 -11.28 -37.72 -12.38
N ILE A 83 -11.42 -38.61 -11.41
CA ILE A 83 -11.25 -38.31 -9.99
C ILE A 83 -9.83 -37.81 -9.71
N LYS A 84 -8.81 -38.43 -10.30
CA LYS A 84 -7.43 -38.02 -10.15
C LYS A 84 -7.21 -36.61 -10.69
N GLN A 85 -7.71 -36.27 -11.88
CA GLN A 85 -7.64 -34.93 -12.45
C GLN A 85 -8.30 -33.88 -11.55
N LYS A 86 -9.48 -34.18 -10.97
CA LYS A 86 -10.16 -33.28 -10.04
C LYS A 86 -9.38 -33.08 -8.73
N LEU A 87 -8.78 -34.14 -8.21
CA LEU A 87 -7.93 -34.02 -7.02
C LEU A 87 -6.64 -33.23 -7.26
N ASP A 88 -6.01 -33.46 -8.40
CA ASP A 88 -4.80 -32.68 -8.76
C ASP A 88 -5.13 -31.20 -8.98
N ALA A 89 -6.27 -30.87 -9.61
CA ALA A 89 -6.75 -29.52 -9.74
C ALA A 89 -7.06 -28.87 -8.37
N ALA A 90 -7.70 -29.63 -7.46
CA ALA A 90 -8.00 -29.16 -6.11
C ALA A 90 -6.72 -28.91 -5.29
N LYS A 91 -5.72 -29.80 -5.37
CA LYS A 91 -4.42 -29.61 -4.73
C LYS A 91 -3.71 -28.37 -5.26
N TRP A 92 -3.67 -28.20 -6.57
CA TRP A 92 -3.08 -27.03 -7.19
C TRP A 92 -3.76 -25.73 -6.73
N PHE A 93 -5.09 -25.73 -6.64
CA PHE A 93 -5.83 -24.58 -6.15
C PHE A 93 -5.50 -24.26 -4.69
N ILE A 94 -5.44 -25.26 -3.81
CA ILE A 94 -5.06 -25.10 -2.40
C ILE A 94 -3.64 -24.52 -2.30
N GLU A 95 -2.72 -25.03 -3.10
CA GLU A 95 -1.33 -24.57 -3.12
C GLU A 95 -1.21 -23.14 -3.61
N ALA A 96 -1.95 -22.74 -4.64
CA ALA A 96 -2.02 -21.37 -5.13
C ALA A 96 -2.55 -20.41 -4.05
N ILE A 97 -3.57 -20.79 -3.28
CA ILE A 97 -4.07 -19.99 -2.16
C ILE A 97 -3.03 -19.87 -1.05
N LYS A 98 -2.35 -20.95 -0.69
CA LYS A 98 -1.25 -20.92 0.30
C LYS A 98 -0.10 -20.00 -0.15
N GLN A 99 0.31 -20.13 -1.41
CA GLN A 99 1.35 -19.27 -1.98
C GLN A 99 0.95 -17.79 -1.96
N ARG A 100 -0.31 -17.48 -2.30
CA ARG A 100 -0.83 -16.10 -2.21
C ARG A 100 -0.76 -15.56 -0.77
N GLN A 101 -1.15 -16.38 0.21
CA GLN A 101 -1.09 -15.99 1.63
C GLN A 101 0.35 -15.73 2.08
N GLN A 102 1.26 -16.62 1.70
CA GLN A 102 2.67 -16.49 2.00
C GLN A 102 3.28 -15.23 1.38
N THR A 103 2.94 -14.93 0.12
CA THR A 103 3.36 -13.69 -0.55
C THR A 103 2.87 -12.45 0.19
N LEU A 104 1.59 -12.42 0.58
CA LEU A 104 1.01 -11.32 1.35
C LEU A 104 1.73 -11.15 2.69
N TYR A 105 1.94 -12.23 3.43
CA TYR A 105 2.60 -12.21 4.73
C TYR A 105 4.05 -11.73 4.65
N ILE A 106 4.84 -12.27 3.71
CA ILE A 106 6.24 -11.90 3.51
C ILE A 106 6.33 -10.41 3.13
N THR A 107 5.48 -9.95 2.21
CA THR A 107 5.47 -8.54 1.78
C THR A 107 5.19 -7.61 2.97
N MET A 108 4.14 -7.88 3.74
CA MET A 108 3.79 -7.03 4.88
C MET A 108 4.82 -7.12 6.01
N SER A 109 5.39 -8.30 6.25
CA SER A 109 6.47 -8.50 7.22
C SER A 109 7.71 -7.68 6.85
N ALA A 110 8.10 -7.66 5.57
CA ALA A 110 9.22 -6.85 5.10
C ALA A 110 8.98 -5.35 5.29
N ILE A 111 7.75 -4.87 5.01
CA ILE A 111 7.34 -3.48 5.25
C ILE A 111 7.38 -3.15 6.74
N MET A 112 6.81 -4.01 7.57
CA MET A 112 6.78 -3.84 9.03
C MET A 112 8.20 -3.73 9.62
N HIS A 113 9.13 -4.59 9.18
CA HIS A 113 10.52 -4.53 9.63
C HIS A 113 11.24 -3.28 9.12
N TYR A 114 10.97 -2.84 7.89
CA TYR A 114 11.57 -1.63 7.33
C TYR A 114 11.09 -0.37 8.07
N GLN A 115 9.81 -0.29 8.40
CA GLN A 115 9.17 0.83 9.10
C GLN A 115 9.00 0.59 10.62
N LYS A 116 9.86 -0.24 11.22
CA LYS A 116 9.74 -0.65 12.63
C LYS A 116 9.59 0.53 13.58
N ALA A 117 10.33 1.62 13.37
CA ALA A 117 10.27 2.81 14.20
C ALA A 117 8.87 3.43 14.23
N TYR A 118 8.26 3.58 13.05
CA TYR A 118 6.90 4.09 12.94
C TYR A 118 5.87 3.18 13.64
N PHE A 119 5.93 1.86 13.40
CA PHE A 119 4.95 0.93 13.98
C PHE A 119 5.05 0.84 15.51
N LEU A 120 6.19 1.15 16.10
CA LEU A 120 6.36 1.19 17.56
C LEU A 120 5.91 2.52 18.17
N SER A 121 6.19 3.66 17.54
CA SER A 121 5.91 4.98 18.08
C SER A 121 4.57 5.57 17.65
N GLY A 122 4.10 5.24 16.44
CA GLY A 122 2.96 5.88 15.80
C GLY A 122 3.25 7.24 15.18
N ASP A 123 4.49 7.70 15.24
CA ASP A 123 4.91 9.01 14.76
C ASP A 123 5.20 8.96 13.26
N GLU A 124 4.47 9.76 12.49
CA GLU A 124 4.63 9.84 11.02
C GLU A 124 5.98 10.44 10.60
N GLU A 125 6.63 11.22 11.47
CA GLU A 125 7.98 11.74 11.18
C GLU A 125 9.04 10.64 11.16
N GLN A 126 8.80 9.52 11.84
CA GLN A 126 9.69 8.36 11.87
C GLN A 126 9.52 7.42 10.67
N LEU A 127 8.60 7.72 9.76
CA LEU A 127 8.46 6.96 8.52
C LEU A 127 9.71 7.15 7.66
N ARG A 128 10.44 6.05 7.47
CA ARG A 128 11.60 6.05 6.57
C ARG A 128 11.15 6.13 5.12
N PRO A 129 11.87 6.87 4.27
CA PRO A 129 11.67 6.82 2.83
C PRO A 129 11.77 5.37 2.34
N MET A 130 10.76 4.91 1.60
CA MET A 130 10.69 3.53 1.10
C MET A 130 10.02 3.52 -0.27
N ILE A 131 10.64 2.87 -1.24
CA ILE A 131 10.08 2.64 -2.57
C ILE A 131 9.70 1.17 -2.74
N LEU A 132 8.86 0.89 -3.75
CA LEU A 132 8.41 -0.49 -4.02
C LEU A 132 9.57 -1.43 -4.32
N LYS A 133 10.63 -0.92 -4.98
CA LYS A 133 11.82 -1.67 -5.33
C LYS A 133 12.59 -2.15 -4.10
N ASP A 134 12.71 -1.31 -3.05
CA ASP A 134 13.43 -1.68 -1.82
C ASP A 134 12.83 -2.94 -1.16
N ILE A 135 11.50 -3.04 -1.19
CA ILE A 135 10.81 -4.20 -0.66
C ILE A 135 10.89 -5.38 -1.62
N ALA A 136 10.72 -5.14 -2.93
CA ALA A 136 10.81 -6.18 -3.96
C ALA A 136 12.17 -6.90 -3.93
N ASP A 137 13.27 -6.13 -3.89
CA ASP A 137 14.64 -6.66 -3.81
C ASP A 137 14.85 -7.44 -2.50
N LYS A 138 14.30 -6.94 -1.38
CA LYS A 138 14.45 -7.60 -0.07
C LYS A 138 13.73 -8.94 0.04
N ILE A 139 12.60 -9.10 -0.64
CA ILE A 139 11.81 -10.35 -0.63
C ILE A 139 12.02 -11.21 -1.89
N GLU A 140 12.91 -10.80 -2.77
CA GLU A 140 13.23 -11.48 -4.05
C GLU A 140 11.98 -11.71 -4.91
N MET A 141 11.13 -10.69 -5.01
CA MET A 141 9.89 -10.71 -5.79
C MET A 141 9.83 -9.56 -6.79
N ASP A 142 8.97 -9.71 -7.80
CA ASP A 142 8.74 -8.67 -8.79
C ASP A 142 8.04 -7.45 -8.17
N VAL A 143 8.49 -6.24 -8.57
CA VAL A 143 7.93 -4.95 -8.13
C VAL A 143 6.43 -4.85 -8.40
N SER A 144 5.94 -5.46 -9.50
CA SER A 144 4.52 -5.48 -9.83
C SER A 144 3.69 -6.25 -8.80
N THR A 145 4.25 -7.30 -8.21
CA THR A 145 3.61 -8.09 -7.14
C THR A 145 3.46 -7.25 -5.87
N VAL A 146 4.54 -6.59 -5.45
CA VAL A 146 4.52 -5.67 -4.29
C VAL A 146 3.55 -4.52 -4.51
N SER A 147 3.54 -3.94 -5.71
CA SER A 147 2.63 -2.85 -6.10
C SER A 147 1.16 -3.25 -6.00
N ARG A 148 0.79 -4.47 -6.47
CA ARG A 148 -0.59 -4.98 -6.35
C ARG A 148 -1.03 -5.13 -4.90
N VAL A 149 -0.14 -5.62 -4.04
CA VAL A 149 -0.41 -5.72 -2.59
C VAL A 149 -0.57 -4.32 -1.99
N ALA A 150 0.37 -3.42 -2.25
CA ALA A 150 0.38 -2.07 -1.69
C ALA A 150 -0.87 -1.25 -2.07
N ASN A 151 -1.32 -1.32 -3.31
CA ASN A 151 -2.45 -0.52 -3.80
C ASN A 151 -3.83 -1.03 -3.36
N SER A 152 -3.96 -2.30 -2.94
CA SER A 152 -5.27 -2.93 -2.70
C SER A 152 -5.51 -3.40 -1.28
N LYS A 153 -4.50 -3.39 -0.41
CA LYS A 153 -4.56 -4.00 0.91
C LYS A 153 -4.43 -3.00 2.04
N TYR A 154 -5.17 -3.25 3.12
CA TYR A 154 -5.22 -2.42 4.31
C TYR A 154 -4.61 -3.14 5.50
N VAL A 155 -3.96 -2.39 6.36
CA VAL A 155 -3.39 -2.85 7.63
C VAL A 155 -4.02 -2.09 8.78
N ASN A 156 -4.48 -2.83 9.77
CA ASN A 156 -4.91 -2.28 11.05
C ASN A 156 -3.71 -2.21 11.99
N THR A 157 -3.40 -1.00 12.43
CA THR A 157 -2.33 -0.71 13.38
C THR A 157 -2.95 -0.21 14.70
N PRO A 158 -2.23 -0.17 15.83
CA PRO A 158 -2.71 0.46 17.06
C PRO A 158 -3.14 1.93 16.89
N TYR A 159 -2.65 2.58 15.84
CA TYR A 159 -2.88 4.00 15.53
C TYR A 159 -3.98 4.23 14.47
N GLY A 160 -4.60 3.15 13.97
CA GLY A 160 -5.67 3.18 12.97
C GLY A 160 -5.42 2.29 11.76
N THR A 161 -6.43 2.22 10.91
CA THR A 161 -6.36 1.45 9.64
C THR A 161 -5.80 2.32 8.54
N LYS A 162 -4.71 1.87 7.90
CA LYS A 162 -4.04 2.57 6.80
C LYS A 162 -3.96 1.68 5.56
N LEU A 163 -4.00 2.31 4.38
CA LEU A 163 -3.68 1.62 3.12
C LEU A 163 -2.17 1.37 3.09
N ILE A 164 -1.75 0.18 2.69
CA ILE A 164 -0.31 -0.17 2.65
C ILE A 164 0.47 0.81 1.75
N LYS A 165 -0.17 1.35 0.71
CA LYS A 165 0.43 2.36 -0.16
C LYS A 165 0.94 3.60 0.57
N GLU A 166 0.34 3.98 1.69
CA GLU A 166 0.72 5.17 2.47
C GLU A 166 2.12 5.07 3.09
N PHE A 167 2.63 3.85 3.25
CA PHE A 167 3.99 3.63 3.73
C PHE A 167 5.05 3.83 2.64
N PHE A 168 4.64 3.80 1.38
CA PHE A 168 5.53 4.02 0.25
C PHE A 168 5.55 5.50 -0.14
N SER A 169 6.71 5.96 -0.56
CA SER A 169 6.89 7.27 -1.17
C SER A 169 6.98 7.13 -2.69
N GLU A 170 6.60 8.19 -3.40
CA GLU A 170 6.83 8.26 -4.85
C GLU A 170 8.34 8.18 -5.11
N SER A 171 8.74 7.39 -6.09
CA SER A 171 10.14 7.31 -6.53
C SER A 171 10.43 8.34 -7.62
N MET A 172 11.66 8.84 -7.63
CA MET A 172 12.24 9.61 -8.73
C MET A 172 13.60 9.00 -9.07
N THR A 173 13.96 9.04 -10.35
CA THR A 173 15.26 8.55 -10.80
C THR A 173 16.30 9.67 -10.63
N ASN A 174 17.43 9.38 -9.96
CA ASN A 174 18.57 10.29 -9.86
C ASN A 174 19.45 10.25 -11.13
N ASP A 175 20.48 11.10 -11.19
CA ASP A 175 21.44 11.14 -12.32
C ASP A 175 22.21 9.82 -12.51
N GLN A 176 22.27 8.95 -11.51
CA GLN A 176 22.93 7.65 -11.53
C GLN A 176 21.99 6.52 -11.97
N GLY A 177 20.73 6.83 -12.26
CA GLY A 177 19.72 5.85 -12.65
C GLY A 177 19.07 5.09 -11.48
N GLU A 178 19.37 5.49 -10.24
CA GLU A 178 18.77 4.89 -9.05
C GLU A 178 17.42 5.55 -8.71
N GLU A 179 16.49 4.76 -8.23
CA GLU A 179 15.20 5.26 -7.74
C GLU A 179 15.34 5.80 -6.32
N VAL A 180 15.04 7.07 -6.13
CA VAL A 180 15.12 7.77 -4.86
C VAL A 180 13.74 8.23 -4.40
N SER A 181 13.51 8.18 -3.11
CA SER A 181 12.25 8.58 -2.51
C SER A 181 12.05 10.10 -2.53
N THR A 182 10.86 10.54 -2.93
CA THR A 182 10.48 11.97 -2.84
C THR A 182 10.44 12.49 -1.41
N ARG A 183 10.26 11.63 -0.40
CA ARG A 183 10.34 12.02 1.02
C ARG A 183 11.74 12.43 1.42
N GLU A 184 12.77 11.73 0.93
CA GLU A 184 14.16 12.06 1.18
C GLU A 184 14.51 13.45 0.61
N ILE A 185 14.08 13.70 -0.63
CA ILE A 185 14.24 15.00 -1.27
C ILE A 185 13.56 16.10 -0.48
N LYS A 186 12.34 15.88 0.00
CA LYS A 186 11.62 16.83 0.85
C LYS A 186 12.29 17.05 2.19
N SER A 187 12.87 16.03 2.81
CA SER A 187 13.63 16.13 4.04
C SER A 187 14.89 17.01 3.85
N ILE A 188 15.65 16.76 2.78
CA ILE A 188 16.81 17.57 2.41
C ILE A 188 16.38 19.03 2.17
N LEU A 189 15.28 19.25 1.45
CA LEU A 189 14.76 20.58 1.17
C LEU A 189 14.36 21.31 2.46
N LYS A 190 13.70 20.62 3.40
CA LYS A 190 13.33 21.14 4.72
C LYS A 190 14.57 21.57 5.49
N THR A 191 15.62 20.75 5.53
CA THR A 191 16.88 21.06 6.20
C THR A 191 17.57 22.27 5.58
N VAL A 192 17.72 22.31 4.26
CA VAL A 192 18.36 23.43 3.54
C VAL A 192 17.62 24.74 3.76
N ILE A 193 16.29 24.73 3.80
CA ILE A 193 15.49 25.95 4.05
C ILE A 193 15.57 26.37 5.52
N SER A 194 15.62 25.42 6.47
CA SER A 194 15.73 25.75 7.89
C SER A 194 17.09 26.34 8.27
N GLU A 195 18.15 25.92 7.55
CA GLU A 195 19.53 26.40 7.73
C GLU A 195 19.86 27.64 6.88
N GLU A 196 18.95 28.12 6.02
CA GLU A 196 19.20 29.26 5.15
C GLU A 196 19.38 30.56 5.92
N ASN A 197 20.16 31.47 5.33
CA ASN A 197 20.30 32.83 5.87
C ASN A 197 19.01 33.64 5.59
N LYS A 198 18.23 33.92 6.62
CA LYS A 198 16.95 34.63 6.53
C LYS A 198 17.05 36.06 5.98
N LYS A 199 18.23 36.73 6.07
CA LYS A 199 18.47 38.01 5.41
C LYS A 199 18.59 37.88 3.89
N LYS A 200 19.02 36.69 3.39
CA LYS A 200 19.19 36.40 1.96
C LYS A 200 18.70 35.03 1.62
N PRO A 201 17.37 34.76 1.70
CA PRO A 201 16.81 33.42 1.53
C PRO A 201 17.06 32.89 0.13
N LEU A 202 17.13 31.56 0.03
CA LEU A 202 17.42 30.83 -1.19
C LEU A 202 16.20 30.86 -2.13
N THR A 203 16.43 31.19 -3.39
CA THR A 203 15.38 31.10 -4.43
C THR A 203 15.18 29.63 -4.86
N ASP A 204 14.01 29.29 -5.45
CA ASP A 204 13.72 27.94 -5.95
C ASP A 204 14.77 27.46 -7.00
N GLU A 205 15.42 28.38 -7.71
CA GLU A 205 16.54 28.06 -8.62
C GLU A 205 17.80 27.63 -7.87
N LYS A 206 18.15 28.36 -6.80
CA LYS A 206 19.31 28.00 -5.96
C LYS A 206 19.08 26.70 -5.22
N LEU A 207 17.86 26.48 -4.73
CA LEU A 207 17.47 25.20 -4.12
C LEU A 207 17.58 24.05 -5.12
N ALA A 208 17.17 24.23 -6.38
CA ALA A 208 17.35 23.24 -7.43
C ALA A 208 18.83 22.96 -7.72
N THR A 209 19.69 23.99 -7.71
CA THR A 209 21.15 23.80 -7.89
C THR A 209 21.75 23.01 -6.74
N ILE A 210 21.42 23.33 -5.49
CA ILE A 210 21.89 22.60 -4.30
C ILE A 210 21.43 21.14 -4.34
N LEU A 211 20.18 20.88 -4.72
CA LEU A 211 19.67 19.51 -4.86
C LEU A 211 20.41 18.75 -5.97
N LYS A 212 20.69 19.42 -7.09
CA LYS A 212 21.49 18.82 -8.18
C LYS A 212 22.91 18.49 -7.75
N GLU A 213 23.58 19.35 -6.99
CA GLU A 213 24.91 19.09 -6.41
C GLU A 213 24.92 17.89 -5.45
N LYS A 214 23.77 17.64 -4.79
CA LYS A 214 23.57 16.45 -3.94
C LYS A 214 23.16 15.18 -4.72
N GLY A 215 23.11 15.25 -6.06
CA GLY A 215 22.76 14.10 -6.92
C GLY A 215 21.28 13.98 -7.30
N TYR A 216 20.45 14.98 -6.98
CA TYR A 216 19.01 14.99 -7.28
C TYR A 216 18.69 16.03 -8.38
N PRO A 217 18.66 15.63 -9.66
CA PRO A 217 18.39 16.55 -10.78
C PRO A 217 16.89 16.90 -10.86
N ILE A 218 16.48 17.87 -10.08
CA ILE A 218 15.09 18.26 -9.98
C ILE A 218 14.87 19.60 -10.64
N ALA A 219 13.83 19.69 -11.47
CA ALA A 219 13.44 20.93 -12.12
C ALA A 219 12.93 21.96 -11.08
N ARG A 220 13.21 23.24 -11.29
CA ARG A 220 12.74 24.37 -10.45
C ARG A 220 11.24 24.30 -10.12
N ARG A 221 10.40 23.92 -11.10
CA ARG A 221 8.94 23.79 -10.90
C ARG A 221 8.59 22.73 -9.87
N THR A 222 9.31 21.61 -9.87
CA THR A 222 9.11 20.51 -8.93
C THR A 222 9.59 20.90 -7.53
N VAL A 223 10.71 21.65 -7.44
CA VAL A 223 11.20 22.20 -6.16
C VAL A 223 10.16 23.17 -5.57
N ALA A 224 9.58 24.05 -6.38
CA ALA A 224 8.50 24.95 -5.93
C ALA A 224 7.29 24.17 -5.40
N LYS A 225 6.85 23.11 -6.11
CA LYS A 225 5.77 22.22 -5.66
C LYS A 225 6.08 21.56 -4.32
N TYR A 226 7.31 21.04 -4.14
CA TYR A 226 7.70 20.39 -2.88
C TYR A 226 7.81 21.38 -1.74
N ARG A 227 8.34 22.60 -1.99
CA ARG A 227 8.38 23.68 -1.00
C ARG A 227 6.96 24.05 -0.53
N GLU A 228 6.01 24.18 -1.46
CA GLU A 228 4.60 24.45 -1.13
C GLU A 228 3.95 23.31 -0.33
N GLN A 229 4.24 22.07 -0.67
CA GLN A 229 3.76 20.89 0.08
C GLN A 229 4.35 20.80 1.50
N LEU A 230 5.47 21.47 1.75
CA LEU A 230 6.10 21.61 3.07
C LEU A 230 5.69 22.90 3.79
N ASP A 231 4.70 23.64 3.25
CA ASP A 231 4.18 24.91 3.78
C ASP A 231 5.23 26.02 3.91
N PHE A 232 6.35 25.94 3.16
CA PHE A 232 7.33 27.02 3.12
C PHE A 232 6.92 28.08 2.10
N PRO A 233 6.85 29.38 2.50
CA PRO A 233 6.55 30.47 1.59
C PRO A 233 7.72 30.71 0.60
N VAL A 234 7.46 31.49 -0.46
CA VAL A 234 8.49 31.89 -1.43
C VAL A 234 9.60 32.71 -0.77
N ALA A 235 10.81 32.70 -1.34
CA ALA A 235 12.00 33.38 -0.79
C ALA A 235 11.74 34.83 -0.36
N ARG A 236 10.93 35.58 -1.14
CA ARG A 236 10.59 36.95 -0.82
C ARG A 236 9.82 37.09 0.51
N LEU A 237 8.97 36.14 0.84
CA LEU A 237 8.17 36.16 2.07
C LEU A 237 8.92 35.59 3.28
N ARG A 238 10.00 34.83 3.05
CA ARG A 238 10.88 34.31 4.11
C ARG A 238 11.98 35.29 4.53
N LYS A 239 12.12 36.40 3.80
CA LYS A 239 13.14 37.40 4.11
C LYS A 239 12.78 38.14 5.39
N GLU A 240 13.65 38.03 6.38
CA GLU A 240 13.62 38.86 7.59
C GLU A 240 14.45 40.15 7.37
N ILE A 241 13.97 41.25 7.92
CA ILE A 241 14.59 42.62 7.79
C ILE A 241 15.71 42.76 8.84
#